data_e973d399e3682f1f2f8d0382d0dac8cb
#
_entry.id   e973d399e3682f1f2f8d0382d0dac8cb
#
_cell.length_a   1.000
_cell.length_b   1.000
_cell.length_c   1.000
_cell.angle_alpha   90.00
_cell.angle_beta   90.00
_cell.angle_gamma   90.00
#
_symmetry.space_group_name_H-M   'P 1'
#
loop_
_entity.id
_entity.type
_entity.pdbx_description
1 polymer ?
#
loop_
_entity_poly.entity_id
_entity_poly.type
_entity_poly.pdbx_seq_one_letter_code
_entity_poly.pdbx_strand_id
1 'polypeptide(L)'
;MTKSPVEPDEAGENSNAQVIDENLSAEVFDLLWGHDRNAIPTVVDYAYEQIWKQLVFSNEQKEQRLSDVALAEKLGVSRTPARQALERLVQDGLVRSDPRRGFWVRMFTAQDIHEIYDLRGALEVLALRLAAPQLDPADLRSQLDLLYKVREQLDQRPFSLFLQCDFRLHTLLIRASGNGLLIQYLSRLRSQFSMFQVKDTSYPKRMEAALDDHEQILLALLGGNIDKAAELLAAHIAHAKANVLADIFGEKGTASFEKP
;
A
#
# COMPACT_ATOMS: atom_id res chain seq x y z
N MET A 1 -40.17 -18.24 34.32
CA MET A 1 -40.00 -17.67 32.98
C MET A 1 -38.68 -16.93 32.96
N THR A 2 -37.63 -17.62 32.65
CA THR A 2 -36.24 -17.12 32.59
C THR A 2 -35.90 -16.81 31.13
N LYS A 3 -35.60 -15.53 30.86
CA LYS A 3 -35.11 -15.09 29.55
C LYS A 3 -33.66 -15.51 29.41
N SER A 4 -33.36 -16.28 28.35
CA SER A 4 -31.99 -16.57 27.87
C SER A 4 -31.34 -15.30 27.33
N PRO A 5 -30.02 -15.15 27.46
CA PRO A 5 -29.29 -14.07 26.84
C PRO A 5 -29.14 -14.32 25.34
N VAL A 6 -29.28 -13.26 24.55
CA VAL A 6 -29.05 -13.21 23.11
C VAL A 6 -27.56 -13.24 22.88
N GLU A 7 -27.07 -14.25 22.18
CA GLU A 7 -25.70 -14.31 21.66
C GLU A 7 -25.48 -13.23 20.57
N PRO A 8 -24.31 -12.59 20.50
CA PRO A 8 -23.99 -11.67 19.43
C PRO A 8 -23.70 -12.44 18.13
N ASP A 9 -24.26 -11.94 17.06
CA ASP A 9 -24.22 -12.44 15.71
C ASP A 9 -22.79 -12.38 15.12
N GLU A 10 -22.06 -13.49 15.13
CA GLU A 10 -20.70 -13.64 14.57
C GLU A 10 -20.68 -13.79 13.02
N ALA A 11 -21.79 -13.54 12.34
CA ALA A 11 -21.92 -13.82 10.90
C ALA A 11 -21.46 -12.69 9.96
N GLY A 12 -20.82 -11.62 10.46
CA GLY A 12 -20.45 -10.42 9.67
C GLY A 12 -19.04 -10.35 9.11
N GLU A 13 -18.11 -11.22 9.51
CA GLU A 13 -16.67 -10.98 9.24
C GLU A 13 -16.07 -11.64 7.96
N ASN A 14 -16.83 -12.44 7.24
CA ASN A 14 -16.23 -13.31 6.20
C ASN A 14 -16.56 -12.98 4.73
N SER A 15 -17.22 -11.84 4.43
CA SER A 15 -17.62 -11.54 3.04
C SER A 15 -16.74 -10.51 2.29
N ASN A 16 -15.78 -9.86 2.95
CA ASN A 16 -14.95 -8.82 2.33
C ASN A 16 -13.75 -9.33 1.50
N ALA A 17 -13.50 -10.64 1.50
CA ALA A 17 -12.37 -11.23 0.79
C ALA A 17 -12.60 -11.45 -0.72
N GLN A 18 -13.80 -11.20 -1.24
CA GLN A 18 -14.21 -11.64 -2.57
C GLN A 18 -14.43 -10.56 -3.62
N VAL A 19 -14.23 -9.29 -3.32
CA VAL A 19 -14.48 -8.23 -4.32
C VAL A 19 -13.30 -7.27 -4.43
N ILE A 20 -12.13 -7.81 -4.69
CA ILE A 20 -11.09 -7.01 -5.32
C ILE A 20 -11.18 -7.31 -6.81
N ASP A 21 -11.85 -6.39 -7.52
CA ASP A 21 -12.01 -6.41 -8.97
C ASP A 21 -10.63 -6.53 -9.64
N GLU A 22 -10.50 -7.44 -10.62
CA GLU A 22 -9.26 -7.62 -11.38
C GLU A 22 -8.79 -6.32 -12.05
N ASN A 23 -9.73 -5.43 -12.41
CA ASN A 23 -9.43 -4.12 -12.97
C ASN A 23 -8.77 -3.18 -11.96
N LEU A 24 -9.22 -3.19 -10.69
CA LEU A 24 -8.59 -2.41 -9.64
C LEU A 24 -7.13 -2.77 -9.46
N SER A 25 -6.87 -4.08 -9.43
CA SER A 25 -5.52 -4.57 -9.20
C SER A 25 -4.56 -4.13 -10.32
N ALA A 26 -5.04 -3.97 -11.57
CA ALA A 26 -4.25 -3.46 -12.68
C ALA A 26 -3.99 -1.95 -12.56
N GLU A 27 -5.02 -1.16 -12.26
CA GLU A 27 -4.87 0.30 -12.09
C GLU A 27 -3.98 0.67 -10.90
N VAL A 28 -4.17 0.00 -9.76
CA VAL A 28 -3.32 0.17 -8.57
C VAL A 28 -1.89 -0.25 -8.87
N PHE A 29 -1.70 -1.35 -9.59
CA PHE A 29 -0.38 -1.81 -9.99
C PHE A 29 0.31 -0.80 -10.91
N ASP A 30 -0.37 -0.25 -11.91
CA ASP A 30 0.16 0.78 -12.81
C ASP A 30 0.53 2.06 -12.06
N LEU A 31 -0.29 2.47 -11.08
CA LEU A 31 0.00 3.61 -10.22
C LEU A 31 1.22 3.36 -9.33
N LEU A 32 1.39 2.13 -8.83
CA LEU A 32 2.50 1.75 -7.96
C LEU A 32 3.82 1.69 -8.69
N TRP A 33 3.84 1.06 -9.87
CA TRP A 33 5.09 0.75 -10.57
C TRP A 33 5.40 1.68 -11.72
N GLY A 34 4.41 2.50 -12.14
CA GLY A 34 4.65 3.51 -13.18
C GLY A 34 5.29 2.93 -14.42
N HIS A 35 4.74 1.82 -14.89
CA HIS A 35 5.20 1.30 -16.17
C HIS A 35 5.15 2.45 -17.17
N ASP A 36 6.23 2.65 -17.92
CA ASP A 36 6.17 3.49 -19.09
C ASP A 36 5.03 2.95 -19.95
N ARG A 37 3.93 3.69 -20.02
CA ARG A 37 2.73 3.28 -20.79
C ARG A 37 3.05 2.96 -22.25
N ASN A 38 4.25 3.33 -22.70
CA ASN A 38 4.76 3.02 -24.02
C ASN A 38 5.60 1.72 -24.04
N ALA A 39 5.96 1.15 -22.91
CA ALA A 39 6.67 -0.12 -22.86
C ALA A 39 5.68 -1.29 -22.96
N ILE A 40 5.96 -2.21 -23.86
CA ILE A 40 5.19 -3.46 -23.98
C ILE A 40 5.53 -4.31 -22.75
N PRO A 41 4.54 -4.67 -21.88
CA PRO A 41 4.80 -5.50 -20.70
C PRO A 41 5.40 -6.84 -21.12
N THR A 42 6.45 -7.25 -20.44
CA THR A 42 7.07 -8.55 -20.66
C THR A 42 6.31 -9.66 -19.93
N VAL A 43 6.56 -10.92 -20.30
CA VAL A 43 6.03 -12.08 -19.57
C VAL A 43 6.52 -12.08 -18.11
N VAL A 44 7.69 -11.51 -17.82
CA VAL A 44 8.22 -11.34 -16.46
C VAL A 44 7.40 -10.31 -15.68
N ASP A 45 7.05 -9.19 -16.31
CA ASP A 45 6.22 -8.16 -15.68
C ASP A 45 4.83 -8.69 -15.35
N TYR A 46 4.22 -9.44 -16.28
CA TYR A 46 2.97 -10.13 -16.03
C TYR A 46 3.07 -11.10 -14.84
N ALA A 47 4.08 -11.98 -14.83
CA ALA A 47 4.26 -12.94 -13.74
C ALA A 47 4.51 -12.23 -12.39
N TYR A 48 5.32 -11.16 -12.39
CA TYR A 48 5.58 -10.34 -11.22
C TYR A 48 4.28 -9.72 -10.68
N GLU A 49 3.49 -9.08 -11.52
CA GLU A 49 2.21 -8.47 -11.17
C GLU A 49 1.25 -9.47 -10.55
N GLN A 50 1.06 -10.64 -11.18
CA GLN A 50 0.15 -11.67 -10.68
C GLN A 50 0.58 -12.22 -9.32
N ILE A 51 1.88 -12.47 -9.13
CA ILE A 51 2.41 -12.96 -7.85
C ILE A 51 2.30 -11.86 -6.78
N TRP A 52 2.64 -10.62 -7.12
CA TRP A 52 2.51 -9.47 -6.23
C TRP A 52 1.06 -9.30 -5.75
N LYS A 53 0.08 -9.32 -6.67
CA LYS A 53 -1.35 -9.27 -6.35
C LYS A 53 -1.74 -10.37 -5.37
N GLN A 54 -1.32 -11.59 -5.64
CA GLN A 54 -1.58 -12.73 -4.75
C GLN A 54 -1.02 -12.49 -3.35
N LEU A 55 0.17 -11.90 -3.22
CA LEU A 55 0.79 -11.63 -1.92
C LEU A 55 0.11 -10.50 -1.16
N VAL A 56 -0.18 -9.38 -1.83
CA VAL A 56 -0.71 -8.16 -1.20
C VAL A 56 -2.18 -8.35 -0.81
N PHE A 57 -2.97 -9.01 -1.65
CA PHE A 57 -4.40 -9.21 -1.42
C PHE A 57 -4.74 -10.52 -0.71
N SER A 58 -3.73 -11.33 -0.34
CA SER A 58 -4.01 -12.53 0.46
C SER A 58 -4.39 -12.16 1.90
N ASN A 59 -5.45 -12.79 2.41
CA ASN A 59 -5.88 -12.59 3.81
C ASN A 59 -4.92 -13.21 4.84
N GLU A 60 -3.96 -14.03 4.41
CA GLU A 60 -3.09 -14.78 5.29
C GLU A 60 -1.65 -14.29 5.20
N GLN A 61 -1.21 -13.61 6.24
CA GLN A 61 0.22 -13.39 6.49
C GLN A 61 0.78 -14.64 7.18
N LYS A 62 1.11 -15.64 6.40
CA LYS A 62 1.82 -16.82 6.90
C LYS A 62 3.05 -17.10 6.07
N GLU A 63 4.04 -17.69 6.71
CA GLU A 63 5.21 -18.16 6.01
C GLU A 63 4.79 -19.24 5.00
N GLN A 64 4.87 -18.91 3.70
CA GLN A 64 4.48 -19.78 2.61
C GLN A 64 5.63 -19.96 1.64
N ARG A 65 5.87 -21.22 1.24
CA ARG A 65 6.82 -21.52 0.17
C ARG A 65 6.22 -21.20 -1.18
N LEU A 66 6.97 -20.50 -2.02
CA LEU A 66 6.62 -20.16 -3.39
C LEU A 66 7.41 -21.06 -4.34
N SER A 67 6.71 -21.89 -5.12
CA SER A 67 7.33 -22.75 -6.11
C SER A 67 7.28 -22.09 -7.49
N ASP A 68 8.44 -21.84 -8.09
CA ASP A 68 8.56 -21.32 -9.46
C ASP A 68 7.89 -22.23 -10.49
N VAL A 69 7.88 -23.55 -10.26
CA VAL A 69 7.20 -24.53 -11.12
C VAL A 69 5.68 -24.40 -10.99
N ALA A 70 5.14 -24.41 -9.77
CA ALA A 70 3.69 -24.31 -9.55
C ALA A 70 3.14 -22.94 -9.99
N LEU A 71 3.90 -21.86 -9.79
CA LEU A 71 3.52 -20.52 -10.25
C LEU A 71 3.54 -20.45 -11.78
N ALA A 72 4.53 -21.01 -12.43
CA ALA A 72 4.60 -21.08 -13.90
C ALA A 72 3.38 -21.81 -14.50
N GLU A 73 3.01 -22.95 -13.93
CA GLU A 73 1.84 -23.70 -14.32
C GLU A 73 0.54 -22.92 -14.11
N LYS A 74 0.36 -22.34 -12.91
CA LYS A 74 -0.82 -21.53 -12.57
C LYS A 74 -1.00 -20.30 -13.47
N LEU A 75 0.11 -19.65 -13.85
CA LEU A 75 0.09 -18.42 -14.65
C LEU A 75 0.14 -18.69 -16.17
N GLY A 76 0.28 -19.94 -16.60
CA GLY A 76 0.39 -20.30 -18.01
C GLY A 76 1.68 -19.78 -18.67
N VAL A 77 2.77 -19.62 -17.91
CA VAL A 77 4.06 -19.13 -18.39
C VAL A 77 5.15 -20.19 -18.23
N SER A 78 6.31 -20.02 -18.88
CA SER A 78 7.44 -20.90 -18.63
C SER A 78 8.07 -20.66 -17.25
N ARG A 79 8.87 -21.61 -16.74
CA ARG A 79 9.53 -21.52 -15.45
C ARG A 79 10.50 -20.33 -15.32
N THR A 80 11.17 -19.97 -16.41
CA THR A 80 12.17 -18.88 -16.40
C THR A 80 11.56 -17.54 -16.01
N PRO A 81 10.52 -17.00 -16.67
CA PRO A 81 9.91 -15.74 -16.25
C PRO A 81 9.26 -15.80 -14.86
N ALA A 82 8.67 -16.94 -14.46
CA ALA A 82 8.14 -17.09 -13.11
C ALA A 82 9.26 -16.98 -12.04
N ARG A 83 10.41 -17.57 -12.30
CA ARG A 83 11.59 -17.47 -11.44
C ARG A 83 12.16 -16.04 -11.40
N GLN A 84 12.29 -15.37 -12.57
CA GLN A 84 12.75 -13.98 -12.64
C GLN A 84 11.81 -13.03 -11.88
N ALA A 85 10.50 -13.26 -11.96
CA ALA A 85 9.52 -12.51 -11.19
C ALA A 85 9.72 -12.70 -9.67
N LEU A 86 9.96 -13.93 -9.21
CA LEU A 86 10.28 -14.21 -7.80
C LEU A 86 11.59 -13.55 -7.36
N GLU A 87 12.63 -13.55 -8.20
CA GLU A 87 13.91 -12.89 -7.93
C GLU A 87 13.73 -11.35 -7.82
N ARG A 88 12.86 -10.76 -8.63
CA ARG A 88 12.49 -9.34 -8.50
C ARG A 88 11.72 -9.08 -7.20
N LEU A 89 10.78 -9.94 -6.82
CA LEU A 89 10.09 -9.83 -5.52
C LEU A 89 11.04 -9.97 -4.33
N VAL A 90 12.15 -10.72 -4.47
CA VAL A 90 13.23 -10.75 -3.47
C VAL A 90 13.94 -9.41 -3.39
N GLN A 91 14.26 -8.78 -4.53
CA GLN A 91 14.89 -7.46 -4.56
C GLN A 91 13.99 -6.36 -3.95
N ASP A 92 12.68 -6.51 -4.11
CA ASP A 92 11.68 -5.59 -3.52
C ASP A 92 11.37 -5.92 -2.04
N GLY A 93 11.93 -7.02 -1.52
CA GLY A 93 11.83 -7.39 -0.11
C GLY A 93 10.51 -8.01 0.31
N LEU A 94 9.69 -8.51 -0.63
CA LEU A 94 8.44 -9.22 -0.36
C LEU A 94 8.61 -10.73 -0.20
N VAL A 95 9.67 -11.24 -0.83
CA VAL A 95 10.03 -12.65 -0.85
C VAL A 95 11.46 -12.79 -0.35
N ARG A 96 11.75 -13.85 0.38
CA ARG A 96 13.11 -14.24 0.73
C ARG A 96 13.52 -15.46 -0.08
N SER A 97 14.78 -15.50 -0.48
CA SER A 97 15.39 -16.63 -1.16
C SER A 97 16.31 -17.38 -0.20
N ASP A 98 16.11 -18.69 -0.09
CA ASP A 98 17.02 -19.61 0.60
C ASP A 98 17.67 -20.51 -0.46
N PRO A 99 19.01 -20.58 -0.52
CA PRO A 99 19.70 -21.39 -1.54
C PRO A 99 19.33 -22.88 -1.55
N ARG A 100 18.86 -23.42 -0.43
CA ARG A 100 18.49 -24.84 -0.28
C ARG A 100 16.99 -25.06 -0.27
N ARG A 101 16.19 -24.06 0.12
CA ARG A 101 14.76 -24.20 0.36
C ARG A 101 13.90 -23.45 -0.68
N GLY A 102 14.52 -22.63 -1.55
CA GLY A 102 13.81 -21.86 -2.59
C GLY A 102 13.24 -20.55 -2.07
N PHE A 103 12.10 -20.15 -2.63
CA PHE A 103 11.48 -18.86 -2.35
C PHE A 103 10.40 -18.99 -1.27
N TRP A 104 10.28 -17.94 -0.41
CA TRP A 104 9.34 -17.90 0.71
C TRP A 104 8.75 -16.49 0.85
N VAL A 105 7.48 -16.40 1.16
CA VAL A 105 6.87 -15.12 1.54
C VAL A 105 7.60 -14.56 2.76
N ARG A 106 7.99 -13.27 2.69
CA ARG A 106 8.64 -12.61 3.82
C ARG A 106 7.60 -12.33 4.89
N MET A 107 7.89 -12.72 6.12
CA MET A 107 7.16 -12.31 7.30
C MET A 107 7.81 -11.03 7.84
N PHE A 108 7.00 -10.04 8.13
CA PHE A 108 7.48 -8.76 8.66
C PHE A 108 7.31 -8.74 10.18
N THR A 109 8.34 -8.27 10.86
CA THR A 109 8.33 -8.04 12.30
C THR A 109 7.85 -6.62 12.61
N ALA A 110 7.51 -6.33 13.87
CA ALA A 110 7.20 -4.95 14.29
C ALA A 110 8.37 -3.99 14.00
N GLN A 111 9.60 -4.45 14.16
CA GLN A 111 10.80 -3.67 13.84
C GLN A 111 10.86 -3.33 12.34
N ASP A 112 10.60 -4.30 11.45
CA ASP A 112 10.53 -4.04 10.00
C ASP A 112 9.52 -2.95 9.68
N ILE A 113 8.33 -2.98 10.32
CA ILE A 113 7.29 -1.98 10.10
C ILE A 113 7.74 -0.60 10.60
N HIS A 114 8.37 -0.53 11.77
CA HIS A 114 8.94 0.73 12.26
C HIS A 114 9.95 1.30 11.27
N GLU A 115 10.90 0.52 10.79
CA GLU A 115 11.94 0.96 9.86
C GLU A 115 11.37 1.38 8.50
N ILE A 116 10.42 0.61 7.95
CA ILE A 116 9.75 0.92 6.68
C ILE A 116 9.00 2.25 6.75
N TYR A 117 8.19 2.46 7.80
CA TYR A 117 7.39 3.67 7.91
C TYR A 117 8.19 4.91 8.31
N ASP A 118 9.26 4.76 9.11
CA ASP A 118 10.17 5.86 9.42
C ASP A 118 10.89 6.36 8.17
N LEU A 119 11.37 5.42 7.34
CA LEU A 119 12.00 5.75 6.08
C LEU A 119 10.98 6.33 5.07
N ARG A 120 9.77 5.77 5.01
CA ARG A 120 8.65 6.29 4.22
C ARG A 120 8.36 7.75 4.58
N GLY A 121 8.17 8.04 5.85
CA GLY A 121 7.88 9.39 6.33
C GLY A 121 8.96 10.40 5.95
N ALA A 122 10.24 10.06 6.17
CA ALA A 122 11.35 10.92 5.81
C ALA A 122 11.44 11.19 4.31
N LEU A 123 11.30 10.15 3.48
CA LEU A 123 11.44 10.26 2.02
C LEU A 123 10.22 10.93 1.38
N GLU A 124 8.99 10.64 1.83
CA GLU A 124 7.80 11.25 1.25
C GLU A 124 7.67 12.74 1.63
N VAL A 125 8.06 13.12 2.84
CA VAL A 125 8.15 14.55 3.24
C VAL A 125 9.18 15.28 2.39
N LEU A 126 10.34 14.68 2.11
CA LEU A 126 11.31 15.23 1.18
C LEU A 126 10.73 15.35 -0.22
N ALA A 127 10.02 14.32 -0.71
CA ALA A 127 9.35 14.34 -2.00
C ALA A 127 8.36 15.51 -2.11
N LEU A 128 7.49 15.69 -1.11
CA LEU A 128 6.53 16.78 -1.04
C LEU A 128 7.22 18.15 -1.15
N ARG A 129 8.29 18.37 -0.37
CA ARG A 129 9.03 19.65 -0.38
C ARG A 129 9.66 19.94 -1.74
N LEU A 130 10.19 18.94 -2.42
CA LEU A 130 10.76 19.08 -3.76
C LEU A 130 9.67 19.25 -4.83
N ALA A 131 8.54 18.58 -4.67
CA ALA A 131 7.42 18.65 -5.60
C ALA A 131 6.66 19.98 -5.54
N ALA A 132 6.46 20.52 -4.34
CA ALA A 132 5.56 21.65 -4.10
C ALA A 132 5.76 22.86 -5.04
N PRO A 133 7.01 23.29 -5.38
CA PRO A 133 7.21 24.38 -6.32
C PRO A 133 6.85 24.04 -7.78
N GLN A 134 6.64 22.79 -8.10
CA GLN A 134 6.45 22.27 -9.47
C GLN A 134 5.04 21.69 -9.69
N LEU A 135 4.23 21.56 -8.60
CA LEU A 135 2.90 21.03 -8.68
C LEU A 135 1.96 21.98 -9.41
N ASP A 136 1.25 21.46 -10.41
CA ASP A 136 0.16 22.18 -11.05
C ASP A 136 -1.05 22.22 -10.10
N PRO A 137 -1.60 23.43 -9.79
CA PRO A 137 -2.83 23.53 -9.01
C PRO A 137 -4.01 22.76 -9.62
N ALA A 138 -4.01 22.52 -10.94
CA ALA A 138 -5.04 21.70 -11.58
C ALA A 138 -4.95 20.23 -11.16
N ASP A 139 -3.75 19.67 -11.03
CA ASP A 139 -3.53 18.31 -10.54
C ASP A 139 -4.00 18.16 -9.09
N LEU A 140 -3.70 19.14 -8.23
CA LEU A 140 -4.14 19.15 -6.84
C LEU A 140 -5.67 19.22 -6.73
N ARG A 141 -6.34 20.05 -7.55
CA ARG A 141 -7.81 20.11 -7.61
C ARG A 141 -8.41 18.80 -8.11
N SER A 142 -7.84 18.22 -9.17
CA SER A 142 -8.28 16.91 -9.69
C SER A 142 -8.14 15.80 -8.63
N GLN A 143 -7.14 15.89 -7.76
CA GLN A 143 -6.99 14.97 -6.64
C GLN A 143 -8.05 15.20 -5.55
N LEU A 144 -8.41 16.45 -5.25
CA LEU A 144 -9.51 16.78 -4.35
C LEU A 144 -10.86 16.29 -4.90
N ASP A 145 -11.11 16.47 -6.19
CA ASP A 145 -12.33 15.98 -6.83
C ASP A 145 -12.48 14.46 -6.71
N LEU A 146 -11.37 13.73 -6.88
CA LEU A 146 -11.36 12.28 -6.67
C LEU A 146 -11.63 11.91 -5.21
N LEU A 147 -11.01 12.63 -4.27
CA LEU A 147 -11.23 12.45 -2.83
C LEU A 147 -12.69 12.66 -2.44
N TYR A 148 -13.34 13.72 -2.94
CA TYR A 148 -14.76 13.97 -2.67
C TYR A 148 -15.66 12.90 -3.26
N LYS A 149 -15.35 12.36 -4.43
CA LYS A 149 -16.08 11.20 -5.01
C LYS A 149 -15.98 9.96 -4.12
N VAL A 150 -14.80 9.70 -3.52
CA VAL A 150 -14.65 8.61 -2.54
C VAL A 150 -15.52 8.86 -1.32
N ARG A 151 -15.49 10.10 -0.79
CA ARG A 151 -16.24 10.50 0.41
C ARG A 151 -17.75 10.35 0.22
N GLU A 152 -18.29 10.72 -0.96
CA GLU A 152 -19.71 10.55 -1.31
C GLU A 152 -20.16 9.08 -1.31
N GLN A 153 -19.22 8.14 -1.48
CA GLN A 153 -19.50 6.71 -1.58
C GLN A 153 -19.08 5.93 -0.31
N LEU A 154 -18.64 6.60 0.76
CA LEU A 154 -18.09 5.93 1.96
C LEU A 154 -19.01 4.86 2.54
N ASP A 155 -20.34 5.09 2.56
CA ASP A 155 -21.33 4.13 3.04
C ASP A 155 -21.36 2.83 2.21
N GLN A 156 -20.93 2.90 0.95
CA GLN A 156 -20.84 1.76 0.03
C GLN A 156 -19.50 1.02 0.16
N ARG A 157 -18.63 1.48 1.08
CA ARG A 157 -17.28 0.96 1.30
C ARG A 157 -16.47 0.89 -0.02
N PRO A 158 -16.18 2.04 -0.67
CA PRO A 158 -15.54 2.09 -1.99
C PRO A 158 -14.04 1.84 -1.89
N PHE A 159 -13.67 0.65 -1.40
CA PHE A 159 -12.29 0.28 -1.10
C PHE A 159 -11.35 0.50 -2.29
N SER A 160 -11.80 0.09 -3.47
CA SER A 160 -11.07 0.25 -4.73
C SER A 160 -10.77 1.69 -5.08
N LEU A 161 -11.81 2.52 -5.03
CA LEU A 161 -11.71 3.94 -5.36
C LEU A 161 -10.87 4.68 -4.31
N PHE A 162 -10.97 4.27 -3.04
CA PHE A 162 -10.13 4.81 -1.99
C PHE A 162 -8.64 4.50 -2.21
N LEU A 163 -8.28 3.25 -2.50
CA LEU A 163 -6.89 2.89 -2.79
C LEU A 163 -6.34 3.65 -4.00
N GLN A 164 -7.16 3.82 -5.06
CA GLN A 164 -6.77 4.63 -6.21
C GLN A 164 -6.52 6.10 -5.82
N CYS A 165 -7.38 6.68 -4.99
CA CYS A 165 -7.24 8.05 -4.48
C CYS A 165 -5.97 8.21 -3.64
N ASP A 166 -5.74 7.30 -2.69
CA ASP A 166 -4.57 7.27 -1.82
C ASP A 166 -3.27 7.15 -2.63
N PHE A 167 -3.17 6.13 -3.47
CA PHE A 167 -1.98 5.91 -4.29
C PHE A 167 -1.70 7.05 -5.25
N ARG A 168 -2.73 7.66 -5.82
CA ARG A 168 -2.56 8.78 -6.75
C ARG A 168 -1.96 10.00 -6.06
N LEU A 169 -2.39 10.36 -4.85
CA LEU A 169 -1.82 11.46 -4.09
C LEU A 169 -0.32 11.24 -3.82
N HIS A 170 0.03 10.13 -3.20
CA HIS A 170 1.43 9.83 -2.88
C HIS A 170 2.30 9.76 -4.15
N THR A 171 1.80 9.14 -5.23
CA THR A 171 2.52 9.06 -6.51
C THR A 171 2.72 10.43 -7.14
N LEU A 172 1.72 11.31 -7.09
CA LEU A 172 1.82 12.68 -7.59
C LEU A 172 3.00 13.41 -6.91
N LEU A 173 3.06 13.38 -5.58
CA LEU A 173 4.13 14.02 -4.81
C LEU A 173 5.51 13.42 -5.13
N ILE A 174 5.60 12.09 -5.17
CA ILE A 174 6.86 11.39 -5.44
C ILE A 174 7.38 11.72 -6.84
N ARG A 175 6.53 11.67 -7.87
CA ARG A 175 6.94 11.92 -9.26
C ARG A 175 7.26 13.39 -9.50
N ALA A 176 6.43 14.29 -8.99
CA ALA A 176 6.66 15.73 -9.13
C ALA A 176 7.92 16.20 -8.41
N SER A 177 8.48 15.40 -7.48
CA SER A 177 9.78 15.71 -6.83
C SER A 177 10.94 15.82 -7.84
N GLY A 178 10.84 15.17 -9.02
CA GLY A 178 11.89 15.12 -10.04
C GLY A 178 13.17 14.40 -9.60
N ASN A 179 13.23 13.85 -8.38
CA ASN A 179 14.41 13.18 -7.84
C ASN A 179 14.37 11.68 -8.17
N GLY A 180 15.14 11.27 -9.20
CA GLY A 180 15.16 9.89 -9.69
C GLY A 180 15.55 8.84 -8.64
N LEU A 181 16.50 9.14 -7.75
CA LEU A 181 16.88 8.23 -6.66
C LEU A 181 15.75 8.08 -5.64
N LEU A 182 15.13 9.19 -5.25
CA LEU A 182 14.01 9.18 -4.31
C LEU A 182 12.84 8.36 -4.89
N ILE A 183 12.50 8.56 -6.16
CA ILE A 183 11.48 7.78 -6.86
C ILE A 183 11.82 6.28 -6.82
N GLN A 184 13.06 5.91 -7.12
CA GLN A 184 13.50 4.52 -7.11
C GLN A 184 13.40 3.87 -5.73
N TYR A 185 13.88 4.55 -4.67
CA TYR A 185 13.83 4.04 -3.30
C TYR A 185 12.39 3.93 -2.77
N LEU A 186 11.57 4.96 -3.00
CA LEU A 186 10.17 4.93 -2.59
C LEU A 186 9.35 3.88 -3.33
N SER A 187 9.63 3.62 -4.62
CA SER A 187 8.96 2.54 -5.35
C SER A 187 9.23 1.17 -4.74
N ARG A 188 10.47 0.88 -4.33
CA ARG A 188 10.81 -0.38 -3.63
C ARG A 188 10.18 -0.47 -2.26
N LEU A 189 10.24 0.61 -1.48
CA LEU A 189 9.64 0.66 -0.16
C LEU A 189 8.12 0.47 -0.23
N ARG A 190 7.49 1.03 -1.26
CA ARG A 190 6.06 0.94 -1.51
C ARG A 190 5.58 -0.49 -1.67
N SER A 191 6.33 -1.36 -2.35
CA SER A 191 6.01 -2.79 -2.44
C SER A 191 5.82 -3.40 -1.06
N GLN A 192 6.68 -3.04 -0.10
CA GLN A 192 6.66 -3.61 1.23
C GLN A 192 5.46 -3.11 2.05
N PHE A 193 5.23 -1.79 2.11
CA PHE A 193 4.11 -1.29 2.91
C PHE A 193 2.73 -1.52 2.26
N SER A 194 2.63 -1.75 0.94
CA SER A 194 1.39 -2.15 0.29
C SER A 194 0.81 -3.45 0.88
N MET A 195 1.66 -4.35 1.37
CA MET A 195 1.21 -5.56 2.06
C MET A 195 0.42 -5.29 3.36
N PHE A 196 0.62 -4.12 3.96
CA PHE A 196 -0.06 -3.73 5.19
C PHE A 196 -1.19 -2.75 4.91
N GLN A 197 -1.00 -1.83 3.97
CA GLN A 197 -1.93 -0.76 3.65
C GLN A 197 -3.31 -1.30 3.23
N VAL A 198 -3.35 -2.37 2.44
CA VAL A 198 -4.59 -3.01 2.00
C VAL A 198 -5.44 -3.49 3.20
N LYS A 199 -4.80 -3.94 4.28
CA LYS A 199 -5.51 -4.37 5.49
C LYS A 199 -5.97 -3.19 6.33
N ASP A 200 -5.11 -2.19 6.54
CA ASP A 200 -5.42 -1.00 7.32
C ASP A 200 -6.64 -0.25 6.74
N THR A 201 -6.69 -0.10 5.43
CA THR A 201 -7.78 0.61 4.75
C THR A 201 -9.08 -0.16 4.63
N SER A 202 -9.15 -1.42 5.07
CA SER A 202 -10.41 -2.18 5.11
C SER A 202 -11.39 -1.69 6.18
N TYR A 203 -10.94 -0.85 7.12
CA TYR A 203 -11.76 -0.27 8.19
C TYR A 203 -12.34 1.09 7.78
N PRO A 204 -13.68 1.27 7.68
CA PRO A 204 -14.31 2.51 7.20
C PRO A 204 -13.87 3.77 7.93
N LYS A 205 -13.73 3.71 9.26
CA LYS A 205 -13.28 4.87 10.08
C LYS A 205 -11.87 5.31 9.77
N ARG A 206 -10.98 4.37 9.40
CA ARG A 206 -9.60 4.69 9.02
C ARG A 206 -9.53 5.27 7.62
N MET A 207 -10.38 4.78 6.73
CA MET A 207 -10.55 5.36 5.39
C MET A 207 -11.01 6.82 5.48
N GLU A 208 -12.01 7.12 6.32
CA GLU A 208 -12.48 8.47 6.56
C GLU A 208 -11.39 9.38 7.12
N ALA A 209 -10.68 8.94 8.17
CA ALA A 209 -9.56 9.68 8.76
C ALA A 209 -8.43 9.95 7.75
N ALA A 210 -8.09 8.98 6.90
CA ALA A 210 -7.10 9.16 5.85
C ALA A 210 -7.55 10.18 4.79
N LEU A 211 -8.83 10.19 4.41
CA LEU A 211 -9.38 11.19 3.50
C LEU A 211 -9.31 12.59 4.11
N ASP A 212 -9.58 12.74 5.41
CA ASP A 212 -9.46 14.03 6.11
C ASP A 212 -8.01 14.53 6.12
N ASP A 213 -7.05 13.65 6.42
CA ASP A 213 -5.63 13.97 6.36
C ASP A 213 -5.22 14.40 4.94
N HIS A 214 -5.62 13.65 3.91
CA HIS A 214 -5.31 13.95 2.51
C HIS A 214 -5.90 15.28 2.05
N GLU A 215 -7.15 15.59 2.43
CA GLU A 215 -7.78 16.88 2.13
C GLU A 215 -6.99 18.04 2.71
N GLN A 216 -6.59 17.94 3.98
CA GLN A 216 -5.80 18.98 4.62
C GLN A 216 -4.42 19.18 3.98
N ILE A 217 -3.75 18.09 3.57
CA ILE A 217 -2.47 18.15 2.83
C ILE A 217 -2.66 18.91 1.51
N LEU A 218 -3.69 18.53 0.72
CA LEU A 218 -3.98 19.15 -0.57
C LEU A 218 -4.34 20.64 -0.44
N LEU A 219 -5.16 20.98 0.54
CA LEU A 219 -5.52 22.38 0.81
C LEU A 219 -4.32 23.22 1.26
N ALA A 220 -3.43 22.66 2.08
CA ALA A 220 -2.20 23.33 2.48
C ALA A 220 -1.27 23.58 1.28
N LEU A 221 -1.14 22.62 0.36
CA LEU A 221 -0.38 22.77 -0.89
C LEU A 221 -0.99 23.81 -1.82
N LEU A 222 -2.31 23.82 -2.01
CA LEU A 222 -3.03 24.81 -2.81
C LEU A 222 -2.88 26.22 -2.23
N GLY A 223 -2.81 26.34 -0.89
CA GLY A 223 -2.56 27.57 -0.18
C GLY A 223 -1.09 28.00 -0.14
N GLY A 224 -0.18 27.23 -0.74
CA GLY A 224 1.26 27.51 -0.75
C GLY A 224 1.96 27.29 0.59
N ASN A 225 1.30 26.68 1.58
CA ASN A 225 1.87 26.40 2.89
C ASN A 225 2.58 25.04 2.91
N ILE A 226 3.79 25.00 2.35
CA ILE A 226 4.59 23.77 2.17
C ILE A 226 4.95 23.15 3.53
N ASP A 227 5.30 23.96 4.53
CA ASP A 227 5.68 23.45 5.84
C ASP A 227 4.50 22.76 6.52
N LYS A 228 3.32 23.37 6.46
CA LYS A 228 2.11 22.76 6.99
C LYS A 228 1.73 21.46 6.27
N ALA A 229 1.83 21.43 4.95
CA ALA A 229 1.60 20.21 4.16
C ALA A 229 2.57 19.08 4.54
N ALA A 230 3.84 19.43 4.77
CA ALA A 230 4.88 18.48 5.20
C ALA A 230 4.62 17.92 6.60
N GLU A 231 4.20 18.76 7.56
CA GLU A 231 3.80 18.32 8.89
C GLU A 231 2.59 17.37 8.85
N LEU A 232 1.57 17.73 8.06
CA LEU A 232 0.36 16.91 7.90
C LEU A 232 0.68 15.56 7.26
N LEU A 233 1.52 15.53 6.24
CA LEU A 233 1.95 14.27 5.60
C LEU A 233 2.74 13.39 6.57
N ALA A 234 3.64 13.97 7.37
CA ALA A 234 4.38 13.24 8.39
C ALA A 234 3.43 12.62 9.43
N ALA A 235 2.44 13.37 9.90
CA ALA A 235 1.44 12.92 10.85
C ALA A 235 0.58 11.79 10.25
N HIS A 236 0.11 11.95 9.02
CA HIS A 236 -0.63 10.93 8.27
C HIS A 236 0.12 9.59 8.21
N ILE A 237 1.40 9.63 7.82
CA ILE A 237 2.23 8.40 7.74
C ILE A 237 2.46 7.78 9.12
N ALA A 238 2.61 8.61 10.17
CA ALA A 238 2.74 8.13 11.54
C ALA A 238 1.44 7.47 12.05
N HIS A 239 0.27 8.01 11.72
CA HIS A 239 -1.03 7.39 12.03
C HIS A 239 -1.18 6.04 11.32
N ALA A 240 -0.86 5.95 10.02
CA ALA A 240 -0.90 4.70 9.29
C ALA A 240 0.05 3.64 9.89
N LYS A 241 1.26 4.04 10.33
CA LYS A 241 2.19 3.18 11.05
C LYS A 241 1.58 2.60 12.33
N ALA A 242 0.97 3.46 13.16
CA ALA A 242 0.37 3.06 14.43
C ALA A 242 -0.78 2.06 14.21
N ASN A 243 -1.62 2.31 13.20
CA ASN A 243 -2.72 1.44 12.83
C ASN A 243 -2.23 0.04 12.41
N VAL A 244 -1.22 -0.02 11.53
CA VAL A 244 -0.66 -1.28 11.05
C VAL A 244 -0.03 -2.09 12.18
N LEU A 245 0.69 -1.45 13.10
CA LEU A 245 1.29 -2.11 14.27
C LEU A 245 0.21 -2.68 15.20
N ALA A 246 -0.86 -1.92 15.44
CA ALA A 246 -1.99 -2.36 16.26
C ALA A 246 -2.70 -3.59 15.65
N ASP A 247 -2.88 -3.61 14.33
CA ASP A 247 -3.56 -4.71 13.63
C ASP A 247 -2.76 -6.01 13.62
N ILE A 248 -1.45 -5.91 13.43
CA ILE A 248 -0.60 -7.10 13.27
C ILE A 248 -0.15 -7.65 14.62
N PHE A 249 0.15 -6.78 15.59
CA PHE A 249 0.76 -7.17 16.85
C PHE A 249 -0.10 -6.88 18.09
N GLY A 250 -1.30 -6.28 17.91
CA GLY A 250 -2.17 -5.83 19.00
C GLY A 250 -1.57 -4.67 19.79
N GLU A 251 -2.26 -4.24 20.85
CA GLU A 251 -1.82 -3.12 21.69
C GLU A 251 -0.43 -3.31 22.33
N LYS A 252 0.05 -4.56 22.43
CA LYS A 252 1.40 -4.87 22.95
C LYS A 252 2.51 -4.52 21.97
N GLY A 253 2.23 -4.43 20.66
CA GLY A 253 3.20 -4.06 19.63
C GLY A 253 3.54 -2.58 19.62
N THR A 254 2.66 -1.74 20.14
CA THR A 254 2.87 -0.29 20.22
C THR A 254 3.69 0.16 21.42
N ALA A 255 3.77 -0.66 22.49
CA ALA A 255 4.38 -0.29 23.77
C ALA A 255 5.85 -0.71 23.97
N SER A 256 6.45 -1.46 23.06
CA SER A 256 7.72 -2.15 23.33
C SER A 256 9.00 -1.46 22.82
N PHE A 257 8.94 -0.24 22.34
CA PHE A 257 10.13 0.49 21.87
C PHE A 257 10.36 1.80 22.63
N GLU A 258 10.46 1.74 23.96
CA GLU A 258 11.33 2.68 24.66
C GLU A 258 12.79 2.24 24.35
N LYS A 259 13.52 3.11 23.67
CA LYS A 259 14.92 2.90 23.32
C LYS A 259 15.75 2.59 24.58
N PRO A 260 16.75 1.69 24.48
CA PRO A 260 17.78 1.55 25.52
C PRO A 260 18.62 2.82 25.66
#